data_0e6978ab37213e43ae003156ca44d38c
#
_entry.id   0e6978ab37213e43ae003156ca44d38c
#
_cell.length_a   1.000
_cell.length_b   1.000
_cell.length_c   1.000
_cell.angle_alpha   90.00
_cell.angle_beta   90.00
_cell.angle_gamma   90.00
#
_symmetry.space_group_name_H-M   'P 1'
#
loop_
_entity.id
_entity.type
_entity.pdbx_description
1 polymer ?
#
loop_
_entity_poly.entity_id
_entity_poly.type
_entity_poly.pdbx_seq_one_letter_code
_entity_poly.pdbx_strand_id
1 'polypeptide(L)'
;MLIELVKEVEEKLTTSEKIIVDFLNDNESKLMNMSIVDIADLTFTSPATVSRTIRKIGLNGFTELRYRLLNQNKQDTEIMAYQGVNRILEKSLIEVSRTIENISLRDIVEVVNSIDRAKRIYLFARGLSELVAQEFDAKIKLMGYNAFLINDPNIMVKLAKNIKYNELVIVFSLRGETESIIDAVKNAKENGVKVVGCCCEKNSTLNSLADIMIVGEKHRDISIKEFEVTSRIPLQVISRVIIDYLIEYGDPNLSSE
;
A
#
# COMPACT_ATOMS: atom_id res chain seq x y z
N MET A 1 -13.03 -31.79 13.82
CA MET A 1 -11.57 -31.60 13.65
C MET A 1 -11.42 -30.62 12.48
N LEU A 2 -10.94 -29.44 12.74
CA LEU A 2 -10.88 -28.35 11.77
C LEU A 2 -9.87 -28.61 10.64
N ILE A 3 -8.75 -29.21 10.99
CA ILE A 3 -7.62 -29.46 10.11
C ILE A 3 -7.34 -30.97 10.10
N GLU A 4 -7.70 -31.62 9.01
CA GLU A 4 -7.28 -33.00 8.73
C GLU A 4 -6.00 -32.98 7.90
N LEU A 5 -4.89 -33.36 8.52
CA LEU A 5 -3.60 -33.40 7.84
C LEU A 5 -3.46 -34.68 7.02
N VAL A 6 -2.99 -34.53 5.80
CA VAL A 6 -2.50 -35.65 5.00
C VAL A 6 -1.17 -36.11 5.63
N LYS A 7 -0.94 -37.44 5.76
CA LYS A 7 0.26 -38.01 6.41
C LYS A 7 1.59 -37.38 5.93
N GLU A 8 1.70 -37.08 4.64
CA GLU A 8 2.89 -36.44 4.06
C GLU A 8 3.16 -35.01 4.59
N VAL A 9 2.11 -34.28 4.99
CA VAL A 9 2.24 -32.92 5.57
C VAL A 9 2.57 -33.04 7.04
N GLU A 10 1.93 -33.97 7.77
CA GLU A 10 2.13 -34.21 9.18
C GLU A 10 3.58 -34.61 9.51
N GLU A 11 4.20 -35.47 8.67
CA GLU A 11 5.60 -35.90 8.80
C GLU A 11 6.61 -34.76 8.59
N LYS A 12 6.21 -33.72 7.85
CA LYS A 12 7.05 -32.54 7.56
C LYS A 12 6.93 -31.43 8.61
N LEU A 13 6.00 -31.53 9.57
CA LEU A 13 5.83 -30.53 10.60
C LEU A 13 6.88 -30.66 11.69
N THR A 14 7.47 -29.53 12.07
CA THR A 14 8.31 -29.43 13.28
C THR A 14 7.47 -29.55 14.55
N THR A 15 8.11 -29.79 15.69
CA THR A 15 7.43 -29.88 16.99
C THR A 15 6.58 -28.64 17.30
N SER A 16 7.11 -27.44 17.04
CA SER A 16 6.36 -26.19 17.25
C SER A 16 5.19 -26.05 16.29
N GLU A 17 5.32 -26.51 15.05
CA GLU A 17 4.22 -26.47 14.07
C GLU A 17 3.13 -27.47 14.44
N LYS A 18 3.45 -28.63 14.99
CA LYS A 18 2.47 -29.60 15.51
C LYS A 18 1.69 -29.02 16.69
N ILE A 19 2.37 -28.39 17.65
CA ILE A 19 1.70 -27.71 18.79
C ILE A 19 0.69 -26.67 18.28
N ILE A 20 1.02 -25.91 17.22
CA ILE A 20 0.10 -24.93 16.64
C ILE A 20 -1.11 -25.65 16.03
N VAL A 21 -0.92 -26.73 15.26
CA VAL A 21 -2.03 -27.46 14.65
C VAL A 21 -2.95 -28.10 15.68
N ASP A 22 -2.37 -28.70 16.71
CA ASP A 22 -3.12 -29.29 17.84
C ASP A 22 -3.94 -28.21 18.55
N PHE A 23 -3.33 -27.07 18.85
CA PHE A 23 -4.01 -25.93 19.46
C PHE A 23 -5.18 -25.43 18.61
N LEU A 24 -5.01 -25.32 17.28
CA LEU A 24 -6.07 -24.89 16.37
C LEU A 24 -7.25 -25.88 16.36
N ASN A 25 -6.97 -27.17 16.40
CA ASN A 25 -8.00 -28.20 16.45
C ASN A 25 -8.74 -28.23 17.80
N ASP A 26 -8.01 -28.07 18.91
CA ASP A 26 -8.59 -28.14 20.27
C ASP A 26 -9.40 -26.89 20.64
N ASN A 27 -9.12 -25.75 19.99
CA ASN A 27 -9.76 -24.48 20.31
C ASN A 27 -10.67 -23.94 19.19
N GLU A 28 -11.17 -24.78 18.31
CA GLU A 28 -11.95 -24.43 17.12
C GLU A 28 -13.03 -23.37 17.39
N SER A 29 -13.80 -23.53 18.46
CA SER A 29 -14.88 -22.59 18.84
C SER A 29 -14.40 -21.20 19.31
N LYS A 30 -13.16 -21.08 19.76
CA LYS A 30 -12.58 -19.83 20.27
C LYS A 30 -11.77 -19.09 19.22
N LEU A 31 -11.31 -19.77 18.17
CA LEU A 31 -10.43 -19.20 17.14
C LEU A 31 -11.02 -17.98 16.43
N MET A 32 -12.35 -17.88 16.38
CA MET A 32 -13.03 -16.72 15.78
C MET A 32 -12.70 -15.40 16.46
N ASN A 33 -12.50 -15.45 17.78
CA ASN A 33 -12.24 -14.28 18.64
C ASN A 33 -10.75 -14.08 18.93
N MET A 34 -9.87 -14.96 18.42
CA MET A 34 -8.43 -14.87 18.62
C MET A 34 -7.73 -14.17 17.46
N SER A 35 -6.75 -13.35 17.76
CA SER A 35 -5.79 -12.85 16.78
C SER A 35 -4.66 -13.87 16.55
N ILE A 36 -3.89 -13.68 15.49
CA ILE A 36 -2.69 -14.50 15.25
C ILE A 36 -1.64 -14.35 16.36
N VAL A 37 -1.65 -13.19 17.04
CA VAL A 37 -0.78 -12.91 18.19
C VAL A 37 -1.22 -13.74 19.41
N ASP A 38 -2.53 -13.79 19.69
CA ASP A 38 -3.07 -14.60 20.79
C ASP A 38 -2.72 -16.08 20.62
N ILE A 39 -2.80 -16.60 19.38
CA ILE A 39 -2.42 -17.98 19.09
C ILE A 39 -0.92 -18.20 19.31
N ALA A 40 -0.10 -17.25 18.86
CA ALA A 40 1.34 -17.31 19.02
C ALA A 40 1.74 -17.32 20.50
N ASP A 41 1.13 -16.48 21.32
CA ASP A 41 1.38 -16.39 22.76
C ASP A 41 0.96 -17.68 23.48
N LEU A 42 -0.21 -18.22 23.16
CA LEU A 42 -0.74 -19.46 23.77
C LEU A 42 0.00 -20.72 23.32
N THR A 43 0.66 -20.69 22.16
CA THR A 43 1.48 -21.80 21.66
C THR A 43 2.97 -21.61 21.89
N PHE A 44 3.37 -20.54 22.60
CA PHE A 44 4.76 -20.16 22.87
C PHE A 44 5.60 -20.07 21.58
N THR A 45 5.02 -19.50 20.53
CA THR A 45 5.66 -19.34 19.22
C THR A 45 5.63 -17.88 18.76
N SER A 46 6.07 -17.59 17.52
CA SER A 46 5.93 -16.26 16.94
C SER A 46 4.72 -16.19 15.98
N PRO A 47 4.10 -15.01 15.77
CA PRO A 47 3.06 -14.82 14.79
C PRO A 47 3.49 -15.25 13.37
N ALA A 48 4.77 -15.06 13.05
CA ALA A 48 5.35 -15.52 11.78
C ALA A 48 5.39 -17.06 11.68
N THR A 49 5.64 -17.75 12.79
CA THR A 49 5.60 -19.22 12.85
C THR A 49 4.17 -19.72 12.66
N VAL A 50 3.19 -19.13 13.35
CA VAL A 50 1.77 -19.45 13.18
C VAL A 50 1.34 -19.26 11.73
N SER A 51 1.67 -18.11 11.11
CA SER A 51 1.33 -17.82 9.71
C SER A 51 1.94 -18.83 8.74
N ARG A 52 3.22 -19.19 8.93
CA ARG A 52 3.90 -20.20 8.10
C ARG A 52 3.28 -21.59 8.27
N THR A 53 2.95 -21.98 9.49
CA THR A 53 2.30 -23.27 9.77
C THR A 53 0.96 -23.37 9.05
N ILE A 54 0.12 -22.33 9.14
CA ILE A 54 -1.17 -22.25 8.45
C ILE A 54 -1.01 -22.40 6.93
N ARG A 55 0.00 -21.78 6.34
CA ARG A 55 0.30 -21.96 4.89
C ARG A 55 0.81 -23.35 4.56
N LYS A 56 1.63 -23.93 5.43
CA LYS A 56 2.22 -25.26 5.23
C LYS A 56 1.17 -26.37 5.27
N ILE A 57 0.08 -26.18 6.03
CA ILE A 57 -1.07 -27.10 6.06
C ILE A 57 -2.09 -26.84 4.93
N GLY A 58 -1.73 -26.03 3.93
CA GLY A 58 -2.51 -25.83 2.71
C GLY A 58 -3.55 -24.72 2.75
N LEU A 59 -3.43 -23.78 3.69
CA LEU A 59 -4.27 -22.59 3.76
C LEU A 59 -3.49 -21.35 3.30
N ASN A 60 -4.15 -20.39 2.62
CA ASN A 60 -3.48 -19.17 2.16
C ASN A 60 -3.14 -18.18 3.29
N GLY A 61 -3.52 -18.50 4.54
CA GLY A 61 -3.24 -17.71 5.72
C GLY A 61 -4.34 -17.78 6.77
N PHE A 62 -4.18 -17.00 7.86
CA PHE A 62 -5.08 -16.99 8.99
C PHE A 62 -6.51 -16.55 8.63
N THR A 63 -6.65 -15.70 7.64
CA THR A 63 -7.95 -15.23 7.12
C THR A 63 -8.74 -16.40 6.48
N GLU A 64 -8.07 -17.26 5.69
CA GLU A 64 -8.72 -18.45 5.13
C GLU A 64 -9.10 -19.46 6.20
N LEU A 65 -8.26 -19.65 7.21
CA LEU A 65 -8.59 -20.50 8.36
C LEU A 65 -9.89 -20.03 9.02
N ARG A 66 -10.03 -18.74 9.31
CA ARG A 66 -11.26 -18.16 9.85
C ARG A 66 -12.47 -18.36 8.91
N TYR A 67 -12.26 -18.21 7.62
CA TYR A 67 -13.32 -18.44 6.63
C TYR A 67 -13.84 -19.87 6.64
N ARG A 68 -12.95 -20.88 6.76
CA ARG A 68 -13.36 -22.30 6.88
C ARG A 68 -14.14 -22.56 8.16
N LEU A 69 -13.71 -21.98 9.28
CA LEU A 69 -14.44 -22.04 10.56
C LEU A 69 -15.88 -21.52 10.45
N LEU A 70 -16.05 -20.37 9.76
CA LEU A 70 -17.36 -19.76 9.53
C LEU A 70 -18.30 -20.65 8.69
N ASN A 71 -17.76 -21.35 7.71
CA ASN A 71 -18.56 -22.18 6.81
C ASN A 71 -18.98 -23.52 7.44
N GLN A 72 -18.29 -23.99 8.47
CA GLN A 72 -18.67 -25.20 9.20
C GLN A 72 -19.85 -24.97 10.14
N ASN A 73 -20.03 -23.77 10.68
CA ASN A 73 -21.11 -23.40 11.60
C ASN A 73 -22.22 -22.60 10.90
N LYS A 74 -23.07 -23.24 10.13
CA LYS A 74 -24.16 -22.59 9.38
C LYS A 74 -25.36 -22.23 10.27
N GLN A 75 -25.23 -21.31 11.21
CA GLN A 75 -26.39 -20.58 11.80
C GLN A 75 -25.88 -19.29 12.47
N ASP A 76 -26.46 -18.13 12.03
CA ASP A 76 -26.63 -16.88 12.75
C ASP A 76 -26.07 -15.60 12.09
N THR A 77 -26.77 -14.50 12.34
CA THR A 77 -26.48 -13.13 11.91
C THR A 77 -25.03 -12.68 12.28
N GLU A 78 -24.46 -13.19 13.35
CA GLU A 78 -23.06 -12.96 13.73
C GLU A 78 -22.07 -13.49 12.70
N ILE A 79 -22.36 -14.65 12.10
CA ILE A 79 -21.49 -15.27 11.07
C ILE A 79 -21.41 -14.39 9.84
N MET A 80 -22.52 -13.76 9.42
CA MET A 80 -22.52 -12.81 8.29
C MET A 80 -21.66 -11.57 8.59
N ALA A 81 -21.69 -11.08 9.82
CA ALA A 81 -20.86 -9.93 10.24
C ALA A 81 -19.37 -10.30 10.18
N TYR A 82 -18.96 -11.45 10.71
CA TYR A 82 -17.55 -11.90 10.64
C TYR A 82 -17.08 -12.15 9.21
N GLN A 83 -17.94 -12.72 8.34
CA GLN A 83 -17.64 -12.88 6.91
C GLN A 83 -17.42 -11.52 6.23
N GLY A 84 -18.22 -10.51 6.60
CA GLY A 84 -18.06 -9.15 6.12
C GLY A 84 -16.70 -8.55 6.49
N VAL A 85 -16.29 -8.68 7.76
CA VAL A 85 -14.98 -8.20 8.23
C VAL A 85 -13.83 -8.93 7.54
N ASN A 86 -13.88 -10.27 7.45
CA ASN A 86 -12.83 -11.03 6.78
C ASN A 86 -12.65 -10.62 5.31
N ARG A 87 -13.75 -10.40 4.58
CA ARG A 87 -13.69 -9.90 3.19
C ARG A 87 -12.99 -8.54 3.10
N ILE A 88 -13.21 -7.65 4.09
CA ILE A 88 -12.53 -6.34 4.14
C ILE A 88 -11.03 -6.52 4.40
N LEU A 89 -10.66 -7.41 5.31
CA LEU A 89 -9.24 -7.71 5.61
C LEU A 89 -8.52 -8.33 4.42
N GLU A 90 -9.14 -9.30 3.74
CA GLU A 90 -8.61 -9.89 2.50
C GLU A 90 -8.39 -8.84 1.40
N LYS A 91 -9.37 -7.97 1.21
CA LYS A 91 -9.28 -6.86 0.28
C LYS A 91 -8.07 -5.97 0.57
N SER A 92 -7.87 -5.60 1.82
CA SER A 92 -6.74 -4.75 2.23
C SER A 92 -5.40 -5.48 2.00
N LEU A 93 -5.33 -6.78 2.30
CA LEU A 93 -4.16 -7.59 2.04
C LEU A 93 -3.83 -7.67 0.54
N ILE A 94 -4.85 -7.85 -0.30
CA ILE A 94 -4.69 -7.89 -1.77
C ILE A 94 -4.17 -6.54 -2.29
N GLU A 95 -4.74 -5.42 -1.84
CA GLU A 95 -4.29 -4.07 -2.23
C GLU A 95 -2.80 -3.86 -1.91
N VAL A 96 -2.35 -4.26 -0.70
CA VAL A 96 -0.94 -4.16 -0.30
C VAL A 96 -0.05 -5.09 -1.11
N SER A 97 -0.39 -6.40 -1.16
CA SER A 97 0.45 -7.41 -1.81
C SER A 97 0.65 -7.13 -3.29
N ARG A 98 -0.45 -6.84 -4.01
CA ARG A 98 -0.38 -6.54 -5.44
C ARG A 98 0.31 -5.20 -5.73
N THR A 99 0.18 -4.22 -4.85
CA THR A 99 0.94 -2.97 -4.99
C THR A 99 2.42 -3.24 -4.91
N ILE A 100 2.87 -4.04 -3.92
CA ILE A 100 4.29 -4.42 -3.78
C ILE A 100 4.77 -5.20 -5.01
N GLU A 101 3.98 -6.13 -5.52
CA GLU A 101 4.30 -6.93 -6.71
C GLU A 101 4.40 -6.09 -7.99
N ASN A 102 3.62 -5.00 -8.09
CA ASN A 102 3.62 -4.10 -9.24
C ASN A 102 4.75 -3.06 -9.23
N ILE A 103 5.39 -2.80 -8.09
CA ILE A 103 6.46 -1.80 -7.98
C ILE A 103 7.70 -2.26 -8.73
N SER A 104 8.15 -1.44 -9.67
CA SER A 104 9.42 -1.61 -10.36
C SER A 104 10.56 -1.09 -9.48
N LEU A 105 11.53 -1.95 -9.15
CA LEU A 105 12.71 -1.58 -8.36
C LEU A 105 13.52 -0.48 -9.05
N ARG A 106 13.62 -0.55 -10.38
CA ARG A 106 14.31 0.46 -11.19
C ARG A 106 13.65 1.82 -11.05
N ASP A 107 12.32 1.87 -11.09
CA ASP A 107 11.59 3.13 -11.02
C ASP A 107 11.71 3.78 -9.64
N ILE A 108 11.76 2.99 -8.56
CA ILE A 108 12.03 3.52 -7.21
C ILE A 108 13.40 4.17 -7.14
N VAL A 109 14.45 3.49 -7.64
CA VAL A 109 15.81 4.06 -7.69
C VAL A 109 15.83 5.35 -8.51
N GLU A 110 15.14 5.38 -9.65
CA GLU A 110 15.09 6.57 -10.51
C GLU A 110 14.32 7.73 -9.87
N VAL A 111 13.25 7.45 -9.12
CA VAL A 111 12.52 8.46 -8.33
C VAL A 111 13.43 9.08 -7.26
N VAL A 112 14.13 8.26 -6.47
CA VAL A 112 15.04 8.75 -5.43
C VAL A 112 16.16 9.58 -6.03
N ASN A 113 16.81 9.10 -7.09
CA ASN A 113 17.81 9.90 -7.82
C ASN A 113 17.26 11.23 -8.35
N SER A 114 15.98 11.29 -8.69
CA SER A 114 15.32 12.51 -9.17
C SER A 114 15.04 13.47 -8.02
N ILE A 115 14.69 12.94 -6.83
CA ILE A 115 14.52 13.70 -5.60
C ILE A 115 15.85 14.36 -5.18
N ASP A 116 16.95 13.58 -5.15
CA ASP A 116 18.28 14.05 -4.75
C ASP A 116 18.81 15.18 -5.64
N ARG A 117 18.53 15.13 -6.93
CA ARG A 117 19.00 16.13 -7.91
C ARG A 117 18.10 17.36 -8.02
N ALA A 118 16.92 17.30 -7.46
CA ALA A 118 15.94 18.36 -7.63
C ALA A 118 16.24 19.56 -6.71
N LYS A 119 16.37 20.76 -7.29
CA LYS A 119 16.50 22.00 -6.51
C LYS A 119 15.28 22.28 -5.64
N ARG A 120 14.09 21.91 -6.11
CA ARG A 120 12.79 21.99 -5.41
C ARG A 120 11.90 20.85 -5.85
N ILE A 121 11.07 20.40 -4.94
CA ILE A 121 10.12 19.32 -5.17
C ILE A 121 8.71 19.87 -4.95
N TYR A 122 7.86 19.77 -5.96
CA TYR A 122 6.45 20.15 -5.87
C TYR A 122 5.61 18.88 -5.78
N LEU A 123 4.80 18.77 -4.72
CA LEU A 123 3.90 17.66 -4.50
C LEU A 123 2.50 18.09 -4.90
N PHE A 124 1.91 17.44 -5.88
CA PHE A 124 0.56 17.71 -6.34
C PHE A 124 -0.38 16.59 -5.87
N ALA A 125 -1.41 16.96 -5.14
CA ALA A 125 -2.43 16.02 -4.69
C ALA A 125 -3.77 16.74 -4.48
N ARG A 126 -4.89 15.99 -4.54
CA ARG A 126 -6.25 16.51 -4.33
C ARG A 126 -7.07 15.51 -3.52
N GLY A 127 -8.02 16.05 -2.75
CA GLY A 127 -8.95 15.27 -1.94
C GLY A 127 -8.23 14.36 -0.94
N LEU A 128 -8.69 13.14 -0.74
CA LEU A 128 -8.08 12.22 0.24
C LEU A 128 -6.63 11.81 -0.09
N SER A 129 -6.17 11.97 -1.32
CA SER A 129 -4.76 11.73 -1.67
C SER A 129 -3.82 12.79 -1.10
N GLU A 130 -4.35 13.94 -0.69
CA GLU A 130 -3.57 14.98 0.01
C GLU A 130 -2.98 14.46 1.33
N LEU A 131 -3.69 13.57 2.04
CA LEU A 131 -3.20 13.00 3.29
C LEU A 131 -1.91 12.21 3.09
N VAL A 132 -1.79 11.48 1.98
CA VAL A 132 -0.58 10.76 1.61
C VAL A 132 0.55 11.74 1.27
N ALA A 133 0.23 12.76 0.48
CA ALA A 133 1.20 13.79 0.08
C ALA A 133 1.66 14.64 1.28
N GLN A 134 0.81 14.92 2.27
CA GLN A 134 1.16 15.62 3.51
C GLN A 134 2.17 14.82 4.34
N GLU A 135 1.94 13.52 4.51
CA GLU A 135 2.88 12.65 5.22
C GLU A 135 4.22 12.58 4.49
N PHE A 136 4.20 12.43 3.16
CA PHE A 136 5.39 12.44 2.32
C PHE A 136 6.16 13.76 2.44
N ASP A 137 5.48 14.91 2.29
CA ASP A 137 6.03 16.26 2.41
C ASP A 137 6.73 16.47 3.76
N ALA A 138 6.07 16.09 4.85
CA ALA A 138 6.66 16.20 6.18
C ALA A 138 7.96 15.40 6.31
N LYS A 139 7.98 14.16 5.81
CA LYS A 139 9.15 13.29 5.91
C LYS A 139 10.33 13.78 5.08
N ILE A 140 10.12 14.17 3.83
CA ILE A 140 11.23 14.66 3.00
C ILE A 140 11.79 16.00 3.48
N LYS A 141 10.97 16.87 4.07
CA LYS A 141 11.43 18.10 4.72
C LYS A 141 12.30 17.82 5.95
N LEU A 142 11.97 16.81 6.75
CA LEU A 142 12.80 16.37 7.87
C LEU A 142 14.16 15.85 7.43
N MET A 143 14.26 15.33 6.21
CA MET A 143 15.52 14.91 5.59
C MET A 143 16.30 16.05 4.92
N GLY A 144 15.77 17.28 4.93
CA GLY A 144 16.45 18.46 4.40
C GLY A 144 16.08 18.83 2.95
N TYR A 145 15.19 18.09 2.29
CA TYR A 145 14.75 18.41 0.93
C TYR A 145 13.81 19.62 0.89
N ASN A 146 13.94 20.42 -0.14
CA ASN A 146 13.15 21.64 -0.34
C ASN A 146 11.83 21.29 -1.06
N ALA A 147 10.81 20.94 -0.29
CA ALA A 147 9.52 20.45 -0.80
C ALA A 147 8.36 21.41 -0.54
N PHE A 148 7.39 21.40 -1.44
CA PHE A 148 6.18 22.23 -1.40
C PHE A 148 4.95 21.41 -1.77
N LEU A 149 4.05 21.19 -0.84
CA LEU A 149 2.76 20.60 -1.13
C LEU A 149 1.80 21.66 -1.68
N ILE A 150 1.25 21.42 -2.85
CA ILE A 150 0.30 22.30 -3.53
C ILE A 150 -1.02 21.52 -3.72
N ASN A 151 -2.04 21.92 -3.00
CA ASN A 151 -3.36 21.28 -3.00
C ASN A 151 -4.50 22.19 -3.52
N ASP A 152 -4.27 23.50 -3.64
CA ASP A 152 -5.21 24.39 -4.30
C ASP A 152 -5.13 24.23 -5.84
N PRO A 153 -6.25 23.95 -6.53
CA PRO A 153 -6.25 23.68 -7.97
C PRO A 153 -5.80 24.90 -8.80
N ASN A 154 -6.18 26.10 -8.39
CA ASN A 154 -5.87 27.32 -9.15
C ASN A 154 -4.40 27.70 -8.99
N ILE A 155 -3.87 27.56 -7.76
CA ILE A 155 -2.44 27.79 -7.48
C ILE A 155 -1.62 26.75 -8.22
N MET A 156 -2.00 25.47 -8.17
CA MET A 156 -1.31 24.35 -8.81
C MET A 156 -1.09 24.59 -10.30
N VAL A 157 -2.17 24.88 -11.04
CA VAL A 157 -2.13 25.11 -12.49
C VAL A 157 -1.30 26.34 -12.85
N LYS A 158 -1.42 27.44 -12.08
CA LYS A 158 -0.66 28.66 -12.33
C LYS A 158 0.82 28.52 -11.97
N LEU A 159 1.11 27.88 -10.84
CA LEU A 159 2.48 27.66 -10.38
C LEU A 159 3.24 26.75 -11.35
N ALA A 160 2.59 25.71 -11.86
CA ALA A 160 3.20 24.77 -12.79
C ALA A 160 3.79 25.40 -14.05
N LYS A 161 3.25 26.53 -14.50
CA LYS A 161 3.80 27.31 -15.63
C LYS A 161 5.17 27.94 -15.34
N ASN A 162 5.57 28.03 -14.07
CA ASN A 162 6.82 28.67 -13.65
C ASN A 162 7.83 27.68 -13.04
N ILE A 163 7.49 26.39 -12.92
CA ILE A 163 8.40 25.35 -12.47
C ILE A 163 9.48 25.14 -13.54
N LYS A 164 10.72 24.93 -13.10
CA LYS A 164 11.88 24.87 -14.00
C LYS A 164 12.38 23.45 -14.19
N TYR A 165 13.10 23.21 -15.29
CA TYR A 165 13.61 21.89 -15.69
C TYR A 165 14.47 21.17 -14.63
N ASN A 166 15.11 21.91 -13.71
CA ASN A 166 15.92 21.38 -12.61
C ASN A 166 15.13 21.20 -11.31
N GLU A 167 13.81 21.29 -11.39
CA GLU A 167 12.88 21.03 -10.29
C GLU A 167 12.07 19.76 -10.59
N LEU A 168 11.42 19.19 -9.61
CA LEU A 168 10.68 17.93 -9.71
C LEU A 168 9.22 18.13 -9.33
N VAL A 169 8.34 17.51 -10.07
CA VAL A 169 6.93 17.34 -9.70
C VAL A 169 6.67 15.89 -9.33
N ILE A 170 6.11 15.65 -8.13
CA ILE A 170 5.62 14.33 -7.70
C ILE A 170 4.11 14.44 -7.49
N VAL A 171 3.35 13.55 -8.12
CA VAL A 171 1.89 13.55 -8.10
C VAL A 171 1.37 12.34 -7.33
N PHE A 172 0.49 12.58 -6.36
CA PHE A 172 -0.31 11.53 -5.71
C PHE A 172 -1.78 11.67 -6.14
N SER A 173 -2.25 10.78 -7.01
CA SER A 173 -3.62 10.82 -7.54
C SER A 173 -4.17 9.42 -7.71
N LEU A 174 -5.21 9.02 -6.96
CA LEU A 174 -5.72 7.66 -6.97
C LEU A 174 -6.05 7.15 -8.38
N ARG A 175 -6.76 7.95 -9.17
CA ARG A 175 -7.19 7.59 -10.54
C ARG A 175 -6.30 8.16 -11.63
N GLY A 176 -5.50 9.19 -11.32
CA GLY A 176 -4.68 9.87 -12.31
C GLY A 176 -5.47 10.68 -13.36
N GLU A 177 -6.73 11.09 -13.04
CA GLU A 177 -7.65 11.78 -13.95
C GLU A 177 -8.14 13.13 -13.40
N THR A 178 -7.59 13.62 -12.30
CA THR A 178 -8.01 14.90 -11.72
C THR A 178 -7.59 16.05 -12.63
N GLU A 179 -8.56 16.76 -13.22
CA GLU A 179 -8.36 17.79 -14.27
C GLU A 179 -7.29 18.81 -13.89
N SER A 180 -7.39 19.42 -12.70
CA SER A 180 -6.40 20.42 -12.25
C SER A 180 -4.99 19.86 -12.10
N ILE A 181 -4.83 18.60 -11.74
CA ILE A 181 -3.54 17.91 -11.68
C ILE A 181 -3.01 17.69 -13.10
N ILE A 182 -3.85 17.19 -14.00
CA ILE A 182 -3.47 16.93 -15.38
C ILE A 182 -3.03 18.22 -16.09
N ASP A 183 -3.78 19.32 -15.91
CA ASP A 183 -3.42 20.62 -16.48
C ASP A 183 -2.11 21.17 -15.89
N ALA A 184 -1.89 21.02 -14.58
CA ALA A 184 -0.64 21.42 -13.96
C ALA A 184 0.53 20.57 -14.47
N VAL A 185 0.35 19.26 -14.64
CA VAL A 185 1.38 18.37 -15.18
C VAL A 185 1.73 18.76 -16.62
N LYS A 186 0.74 19.03 -17.48
CA LYS A 186 0.97 19.51 -18.85
C LYS A 186 1.79 20.79 -18.87
N ASN A 187 1.40 21.79 -18.04
CA ASN A 187 2.14 23.06 -17.93
C ASN A 187 3.59 22.85 -17.46
N ALA A 188 3.83 21.97 -16.49
CA ALA A 188 5.18 21.64 -16.04
C ALA A 188 6.00 20.94 -17.13
N LYS A 189 5.38 20.02 -17.88
CA LYS A 189 6.04 19.31 -18.99
C LYS A 189 6.44 20.25 -20.13
N GLU A 190 5.67 21.30 -20.42
CA GLU A 190 6.04 22.35 -21.41
C GLU A 190 7.38 23.04 -21.06
N ASN A 191 7.72 23.10 -19.76
CA ASN A 191 8.98 23.66 -19.28
C ASN A 191 10.11 22.62 -19.13
N GLY A 192 9.90 21.37 -19.59
CA GLY A 192 10.88 20.29 -19.48
C GLY A 192 11.04 19.74 -18.07
N VAL A 193 10.08 19.97 -17.18
CA VAL A 193 10.11 19.49 -15.79
C VAL A 193 9.93 17.99 -15.77
N LYS A 194 10.72 17.28 -14.96
CA LYS A 194 10.54 15.86 -14.71
C LYS A 194 9.33 15.63 -13.80
N VAL A 195 8.47 14.68 -14.15
CA VAL A 195 7.24 14.37 -13.45
C VAL A 195 7.24 12.90 -13.03
N VAL A 196 7.03 12.67 -11.73
CA VAL A 196 6.79 11.36 -11.14
C VAL A 196 5.30 11.25 -10.82
N GLY A 197 4.64 10.23 -11.33
CA GLY A 197 3.24 9.92 -11.03
C GLY A 197 3.12 8.71 -10.11
N CYS A 198 2.32 8.85 -9.05
CA CYS A 198 1.90 7.77 -8.17
C CYS A 198 0.37 7.65 -8.26
N CYS A 199 -0.13 6.57 -8.83
CA CYS A 199 -1.58 6.34 -8.97
C CYS A 199 -1.96 4.86 -8.81
N CYS A 200 -3.25 4.54 -8.95
CA CYS A 200 -3.77 3.17 -8.90
C CYS A 200 -4.55 2.80 -10.17
N GLU A 201 -4.25 3.46 -11.29
CA GLU A 201 -4.89 3.20 -12.57
C GLU A 201 -3.86 3.21 -13.70
N LYS A 202 -3.65 2.04 -14.32
CA LYS A 202 -2.62 1.85 -15.36
C LYS A 202 -2.89 2.66 -16.63
N ASN A 203 -4.17 2.81 -16.98
CA ASN A 203 -4.58 3.48 -18.21
C ASN A 203 -5.03 4.93 -17.95
N SER A 204 -4.38 5.63 -17.03
CA SER A 204 -4.73 7.01 -16.69
C SER A 204 -4.05 8.04 -17.60
N THR A 205 -4.65 9.22 -17.69
CA THR A 205 -4.05 10.37 -18.38
C THR A 205 -2.72 10.75 -17.76
N LEU A 206 -2.59 10.68 -16.43
CA LEU A 206 -1.33 10.92 -15.72
C LEU A 206 -0.22 9.97 -16.18
N ASN A 207 -0.56 8.69 -16.42
CA ASN A 207 0.41 7.69 -16.88
C ASN A 207 0.99 8.03 -18.26
N SER A 208 0.22 8.68 -19.12
CA SER A 208 0.68 9.11 -20.45
C SER A 208 1.57 10.36 -20.42
N LEU A 209 1.57 11.13 -19.34
CA LEU A 209 2.26 12.41 -19.20
C LEU A 209 3.51 12.34 -18.32
N ALA A 210 3.53 11.47 -17.31
CA ALA A 210 4.63 11.35 -16.37
C ALA A 210 5.85 10.65 -16.98
N ASP A 211 7.04 11.04 -16.55
CA ASP A 211 8.30 10.43 -16.97
C ASP A 211 8.56 9.11 -16.23
N ILE A 212 8.12 9.02 -14.97
CA ILE A 212 8.18 7.82 -14.15
C ILE A 212 6.80 7.59 -13.55
N MET A 213 6.28 6.38 -13.67
CA MET A 213 5.00 6.00 -13.08
C MET A 213 5.14 4.83 -12.13
N ILE A 214 4.65 5.02 -10.91
CA ILE A 214 4.50 3.94 -9.94
C ILE A 214 3.01 3.68 -9.74
N VAL A 215 2.58 2.46 -10.09
CA VAL A 215 1.17 2.10 -10.10
C VAL A 215 0.86 1.08 -9.01
N GLY A 216 0.03 1.48 -8.04
CA GLY A 216 -0.52 0.60 -7.03
C GLY A 216 -1.79 -0.11 -7.50
N GLU A 217 -2.22 -1.10 -6.74
CA GLU A 217 -3.45 -1.85 -7.00
C GLU A 217 -4.58 -1.38 -6.08
N LYS A 218 -5.62 -0.80 -6.63
CA LYS A 218 -6.87 -0.55 -5.89
C LYS A 218 -7.87 -1.67 -6.14
N HIS A 219 -8.67 -2.04 -5.16
CA HIS A 219 -9.64 -3.12 -5.33
C HIS A 219 -10.83 -2.67 -6.20
N ARG A 220 -11.55 -1.65 -5.78
CA ARG A 220 -12.65 -1.01 -6.51
C ARG A 220 -12.96 0.34 -5.91
N ASP A 221 -13.63 1.19 -6.68
CA ASP A 221 -14.06 2.49 -6.21
C ASP A 221 -15.18 2.37 -5.16
N ILE A 222 -15.05 3.15 -4.09
CA ILE A 222 -16.04 3.24 -3.00
C ILE A 222 -16.41 4.71 -2.85
N SER A 223 -17.72 4.97 -2.74
CA SER A 223 -18.24 6.31 -2.48
C SER A 223 -19.18 6.30 -1.28
N ILE A 224 -19.14 7.35 -0.48
CA ILE A 224 -20.12 7.64 0.56
C ILE A 224 -20.94 8.83 0.07
N LYS A 225 -22.23 8.61 -0.18
CA LYS A 225 -23.07 9.53 -0.94
C LYS A 225 -22.40 9.82 -2.29
N GLU A 226 -22.02 11.05 -2.58
CA GLU A 226 -21.35 11.45 -3.83
C GLU A 226 -19.81 11.59 -3.68
N PHE A 227 -19.29 11.38 -2.46
CA PHE A 227 -17.86 11.52 -2.19
C PHE A 227 -17.12 10.21 -2.42
N GLU A 228 -16.08 10.27 -3.23
CA GLU A 228 -15.16 9.17 -3.45
C GLU A 228 -14.27 8.97 -2.19
N VAL A 229 -14.33 7.76 -1.61
CA VAL A 229 -13.64 7.37 -0.37
C VAL A 229 -12.86 6.08 -0.51
N THR A 230 -12.48 5.70 -1.72
CA THR A 230 -11.67 4.51 -1.99
C THR A 230 -10.38 4.54 -1.16
N SER A 231 -9.92 3.38 -0.76
CA SER A 231 -8.68 3.21 0.02
C SER A 231 -7.47 3.91 -0.62
N ARG A 232 -6.66 4.59 0.20
CA ARG A 232 -5.35 5.17 -0.20
C ARG A 232 -4.18 4.29 0.23
N ILE A 233 -4.45 3.10 0.76
CA ILE A 233 -3.40 2.15 1.16
C ILE A 233 -2.36 1.93 0.05
N PRO A 234 -2.73 1.72 -1.23
CA PRO A 234 -1.74 1.54 -2.28
C PRO A 234 -0.81 2.75 -2.46
N LEU A 235 -1.36 3.98 -2.39
CA LEU A 235 -0.54 5.19 -2.46
C LEU A 235 0.36 5.36 -1.23
N GLN A 236 -0.11 4.94 -0.05
CA GLN A 236 0.71 4.93 1.18
C GLN A 236 1.84 3.91 1.09
N VAL A 237 1.60 2.73 0.51
CA VAL A 237 2.66 1.74 0.26
C VAL A 237 3.73 2.31 -0.67
N ILE A 238 3.31 2.94 -1.78
CA ILE A 238 4.23 3.58 -2.74
C ILE A 238 5.05 4.68 -2.02
N SER A 239 4.37 5.58 -1.32
CA SER A 239 4.99 6.66 -0.55
C SER A 239 6.04 6.12 0.43
N ARG A 240 5.67 5.08 1.19
CA ARG A 240 6.57 4.45 2.16
C ARG A 240 7.81 3.85 1.50
N VAL A 241 7.66 3.09 0.42
CA VAL A 241 8.79 2.46 -0.26
C VAL A 241 9.78 3.51 -0.77
N ILE A 242 9.28 4.63 -1.34
CA ILE A 242 10.14 5.74 -1.77
C ILE A 242 10.87 6.36 -0.58
N ILE A 243 10.16 6.64 0.52
CA ILE A 243 10.74 7.28 1.71
C ILE A 243 11.75 6.36 2.39
N ASP A 244 11.42 5.08 2.60
CA ASP A 244 12.33 4.14 3.27
C ASP A 244 13.63 3.98 2.46
N TYR A 245 13.52 3.91 1.11
CA TYR A 245 14.69 3.86 0.24
C TYR A 245 15.48 5.18 0.24
N LEU A 246 14.80 6.32 0.26
CA LEU A 246 15.43 7.65 0.35
C LEU A 246 16.19 7.84 1.66
N ILE A 247 15.68 7.32 2.79
CA ILE A 247 16.37 7.37 4.09
C ILE A 247 17.69 6.58 4.06
N GLU A 248 17.70 5.43 3.40
CA GLU A 248 18.87 4.54 3.38
C GLU A 248 19.92 4.96 2.34
N TYR A 249 19.50 5.53 1.21
CA TYR A 249 20.35 5.70 0.03
C TYR A 249 20.31 7.12 -0.57
N GLY A 250 19.46 8.01 -0.07
CA GLY A 250 19.36 9.39 -0.57
C GLY A 250 20.49 10.29 -0.06
N ASP A 251 20.82 11.31 -0.85
CA ASP A 251 21.78 12.34 -0.47
C ASP A 251 21.24 13.77 -0.75
N PRO A 252 20.66 14.43 0.27
CA PRO A 252 20.07 15.76 0.10
C PRO A 252 21.09 16.86 -0.28
N ASN A 253 22.39 16.59 -0.20
CA ASN A 253 23.42 17.56 -0.57
C ASN A 253 23.71 17.59 -2.08
N LEU A 254 23.28 16.57 -2.84
CA LEU A 254 23.44 16.54 -4.31
C LEU A 254 22.70 17.66 -5.04
N SER A 255 21.68 18.26 -4.43
CA SER A 255 20.91 19.37 -5.02
C SER A 255 21.58 20.74 -4.87
N SER A 256 22.71 20.85 -4.16
CA SER A 256 23.42 22.10 -3.86
C SER A 256 24.58 22.43 -4.80
N GLU A 257 24.90 21.54 -5.73
CA GLU A 257 25.85 21.75 -6.83
C GLU A 257 25.13 22.16 -8.14
#